data_daa6d02f79b2d86601ec73b74eb5ee40
#
_entry.id   daa6d02f79b2d86601ec73b74eb5ee40
#
_cell.length_a   1.000
_cell.length_b   1.000
_cell.length_c   1.000
_cell.angle_alpha   90.00
_cell.angle_beta   90.00
_cell.angle_gamma   90.00
#
_symmetry.space_group_name_H-M   'P 1'
#
loop_
_entity.id
_entity.type
_entity.pdbx_description
1 polymer ?
#
loop_
_entity_poly.entity_id
_entity_poly.type
_entity_poly.pdbx_seq_one_letter_code
_entity_poly.pdbx_strand_id
1 'polypeptide(L)'
;VNDIQSLIFADNGYGMDPVLIRYAMTFGGTDREGSDDLFGRYGFGMPAGCMSQGNKMTVISKEVGKPIYTNTFDLKACTNGDYTDKDGNMTMPEPSVMQSLPKHLQKIANDDFGGFTSGTFVIMEDLNRHSLTNRNLSALREHLMRHLGVTFYKYLDSIEINVCEQKLRPIDPTFTTVTGRGYDVGGLKAETFDQQVFEMIDEVTGKKGNVTVT
;
A
#
# COMPACT_ATOMS: atom_id res chain seq x y z
N VAL A 1 -16.11 10.66 -20.78
CA VAL A 1 -15.43 9.61 -19.99
C VAL A 1 -14.42 10.34 -19.13
N ASN A 2 -14.65 10.38 -17.81
CA ASN A 2 -13.71 11.02 -16.89
C ASN A 2 -12.47 10.10 -16.78
N ASP A 3 -11.40 10.49 -17.45
CA ASP A 3 -10.11 9.82 -17.32
C ASP A 3 -9.58 9.97 -15.89
N ILE A 4 -9.05 8.90 -15.34
CA ILE A 4 -8.38 8.91 -14.02
C ILE A 4 -7.11 9.76 -14.17
N GLN A 5 -7.00 10.81 -13.36
CA GLN A 5 -5.87 11.75 -13.41
C GLN A 5 -4.78 11.40 -12.40
N SER A 6 -5.17 10.83 -11.26
CA SER A 6 -4.26 10.43 -10.19
C SER A 6 -4.81 9.25 -9.41
N LEU A 7 -3.93 8.53 -8.75
CA LEU A 7 -4.27 7.54 -7.73
C LEU A 7 -3.73 8.04 -6.39
N ILE A 8 -4.57 8.02 -5.37
CA ILE A 8 -4.23 8.47 -4.03
C ILE A 8 -4.46 7.31 -3.07
N PHE A 9 -3.41 6.96 -2.33
CA PHE A 9 -3.45 6.04 -1.21
C PHE A 9 -3.28 6.85 0.06
N ALA A 10 -4.15 6.65 1.02
CA ALA A 10 -4.14 7.38 2.27
C ALA A 10 -4.26 6.41 3.45
N ASP A 11 -3.50 6.63 4.49
CA ASP A 11 -3.59 5.90 5.75
C ASP A 11 -3.56 6.86 6.94
N ASN A 12 -4.10 6.42 8.06
CA ASN A 12 -4.07 7.08 9.35
C ASN A 12 -3.09 6.40 10.34
N GLY A 13 -2.04 5.79 9.82
CA GLY A 13 -0.98 5.15 10.60
C GLY A 13 -0.08 6.13 11.34
N TYR A 14 1.08 5.66 11.75
CA TYR A 14 2.02 6.47 12.56
C TYR A 14 2.64 7.63 11.79
N GLY A 15 2.62 7.58 10.46
CA GLY A 15 3.35 8.51 9.62
C GLY A 15 4.84 8.20 9.53
N MET A 16 5.56 9.08 8.84
CA MET A 16 7.00 8.95 8.59
C MET A 16 7.71 10.28 8.83
N ASP A 17 8.88 10.22 9.42
CA ASP A 17 9.83 11.34 9.48
C ASP A 17 10.52 11.56 8.12
N PRO A 18 11.29 12.66 7.93
CA PRO A 18 11.96 12.93 6.67
C PRO A 18 12.92 11.83 6.20
N VAL A 19 13.61 11.18 7.13
CA VAL A 19 14.57 10.11 6.80
C VAL A 19 13.82 8.89 6.27
N LEU A 20 12.76 8.51 6.97
CA LEU A 20 11.94 7.36 6.56
C LEU A 20 11.21 7.61 5.24
N ILE A 21 10.74 8.85 4.98
CA ILE A 21 10.16 9.22 3.68
C ILE A 21 11.17 8.97 2.54
N ARG A 22 12.43 9.39 2.69
CA ARG A 22 13.47 9.15 1.69
C ARG A 22 13.70 7.65 1.46
N TYR A 23 13.84 6.88 2.54
CA TYR A 23 14.00 5.43 2.45
C TYR A 23 12.82 4.76 1.76
N ALA A 24 11.60 5.12 2.12
CA ALA A 24 10.39 4.54 1.55
C ALA A 24 10.26 4.81 0.04
N MET A 25 10.77 5.95 -0.44
CA MET A 25 10.76 6.33 -1.86
C MET A 25 11.97 5.78 -2.65
N THR A 26 13.00 5.29 -1.97
CA THR A 26 14.21 4.74 -2.59
C THR A 26 14.03 3.24 -2.84
N PHE A 27 14.46 2.76 -4.01
CA PHE A 27 14.46 1.32 -4.32
C PHE A 27 15.39 0.57 -3.37
N GLY A 28 14.86 -0.42 -2.67
CA GLY A 28 15.60 -1.20 -1.67
C GLY A 28 15.82 -0.47 -0.34
N GLY A 29 15.29 0.74 -0.19
CA GLY A 29 15.30 1.46 1.09
C GLY A 29 14.28 0.85 2.05
N THR A 30 14.76 0.23 3.13
CA THR A 30 13.90 -0.33 4.17
C THR A 30 14.62 -0.31 5.52
N ASP A 31 13.89 0.00 6.57
CA ASP A 31 14.29 -0.17 7.98
C ASP A 31 13.75 -1.49 8.57
N ARG A 32 13.06 -2.31 7.74
CA ARG A 32 12.33 -3.50 8.16
C ARG A 32 13.03 -4.81 7.78
N GLU A 33 14.30 -4.75 7.44
CA GLU A 33 15.08 -5.93 7.11
C GLU A 33 15.12 -6.91 8.29
N GLY A 34 14.70 -8.16 8.05
CA GLY A 34 14.60 -9.18 9.10
C GLY A 34 13.31 -9.17 9.93
N SER A 35 12.34 -8.32 9.65
CA SER A 35 11.03 -8.35 10.31
C SER A 35 10.12 -9.40 9.65
N ASP A 36 9.65 -10.39 10.43
CA ASP A 36 8.79 -11.47 9.92
C ASP A 36 7.30 -11.11 9.88
N ASP A 37 6.89 -10.10 10.64
CA ASP A 37 5.48 -9.76 10.87
C ASP A 37 4.94 -8.60 10.01
N LEU A 38 5.78 -7.97 9.18
CA LEU A 38 5.40 -6.78 8.43
C LEU A 38 5.45 -6.99 6.92
N PHE A 39 4.47 -6.43 6.20
CA PHE A 39 4.54 -6.28 4.76
C PHE A 39 5.66 -5.29 4.38
N GLY A 40 6.30 -5.51 3.21
CA GLY A 40 7.25 -4.56 2.65
C GLY A 40 8.68 -4.65 3.19
N ARG A 41 9.18 -5.86 3.39
CA ARG A 41 10.52 -6.15 3.93
C ARG A 41 11.69 -5.59 3.10
N TYR A 42 11.53 -5.50 1.79
CA TYR A 42 12.65 -5.23 0.87
C TYR A 42 12.68 -3.81 0.30
N GLY A 43 11.72 -2.95 0.65
CA GLY A 43 11.69 -1.55 0.20
C GLY A 43 11.50 -1.33 -1.32
N PHE A 44 11.02 -2.33 -2.07
CA PHE A 44 10.79 -2.22 -3.51
C PHE A 44 9.33 -1.95 -3.88
N GLY A 45 8.38 -2.35 -3.03
CA GLY A 45 6.96 -2.39 -3.37
C GLY A 45 6.39 -1.03 -3.72
N MET A 46 6.59 -0.02 -2.88
CA MET A 46 6.03 1.31 -3.10
C MET A 46 6.66 2.01 -4.31
N PRO A 47 8.00 2.19 -4.40
CA PRO A 47 8.58 2.89 -5.55
C PRO A 47 8.34 2.14 -6.87
N ALA A 48 8.47 0.80 -6.90
CA ALA A 48 8.20 0.03 -8.10
C ALA A 48 6.73 0.10 -8.53
N GLY A 49 5.80 -0.05 -7.58
CA GLY A 49 4.36 0.05 -7.84
C GLY A 49 3.99 1.43 -8.39
N CYS A 50 4.45 2.49 -7.74
CA CYS A 50 4.17 3.86 -8.17
C CYS A 50 4.74 4.16 -9.57
N MET A 51 6.00 3.85 -9.80
CA MET A 51 6.67 4.15 -11.08
C MET A 51 6.19 3.26 -12.23
N SER A 52 5.62 2.10 -11.96
CA SER A 52 4.98 1.28 -13.00
C SER A 52 3.65 1.87 -13.48
N GLN A 53 2.96 2.62 -12.63
CA GLN A 53 1.63 3.17 -12.93
C GLN A 53 1.65 4.64 -13.32
N GLY A 54 2.66 5.40 -12.90
CA GLY A 54 2.78 6.84 -13.17
C GLY A 54 4.22 7.29 -13.23
N ASN A 55 4.43 8.50 -13.75
CA ASN A 55 5.77 9.08 -13.88
C ASN A 55 6.11 10.02 -12.71
N LYS A 56 5.17 10.26 -11.81
CA LYS A 56 5.37 11.12 -10.66
C LYS A 56 4.74 10.51 -9.41
N MET A 57 5.54 10.44 -8.36
CA MET A 57 5.14 9.95 -7.04
C MET A 57 5.38 11.04 -6.01
N THR A 58 4.34 11.42 -5.26
CA THR A 58 4.45 12.34 -4.13
C THR A 58 4.05 11.61 -2.85
N VAL A 59 4.88 11.71 -1.83
CA VAL A 59 4.59 11.25 -0.48
C VAL A 59 4.40 12.45 0.42
N ILE A 60 3.29 12.48 1.16
CA ILE A 60 3.02 13.48 2.20
C ILE A 60 2.78 12.68 3.48
N SER A 61 3.56 12.96 4.51
CA SER A 61 3.44 12.20 5.76
C SER A 61 3.58 13.09 6.98
N LYS A 62 2.99 12.64 8.08
CA LYS A 62 2.97 13.33 9.37
C LYS A 62 2.96 12.33 10.51
N GLU A 63 3.85 12.50 11.44
CA GLU A 63 3.80 11.88 12.76
C GLU A 63 3.00 12.75 13.73
N VAL A 64 2.47 12.13 14.79
CA VAL A 64 1.73 12.86 15.83
C VAL A 64 2.59 13.99 16.41
N GLY A 65 2.04 15.22 16.43
CA GLY A 65 2.72 16.39 17.01
C GLY A 65 3.90 16.92 16.21
N LYS A 66 4.17 16.38 15.00
CA LYS A 66 5.24 16.84 14.11
C LYS A 66 4.70 17.65 12.94
N PRO A 67 5.54 18.42 12.24
CA PRO A 67 5.18 19.03 10.96
C PRO A 67 4.76 18.01 9.90
N ILE A 68 4.04 18.48 8.90
CA ILE A 68 3.78 17.70 7.68
C ILE A 68 5.03 17.77 6.82
N TYR A 69 5.52 16.64 6.34
CA TYR A 69 6.61 16.56 5.39
C TYR A 69 6.12 16.03 4.05
N THR A 70 6.73 16.52 2.98
CA THR A 70 6.43 16.06 1.62
C THR A 70 7.71 15.84 0.84
N ASN A 71 7.70 14.82 -0.02
CA ASN A 71 8.74 14.58 -0.99
C ASN A 71 8.12 14.12 -2.32
N THR A 72 8.71 14.53 -3.43
CA THR A 72 8.24 14.18 -4.77
C THR A 72 9.38 13.64 -5.60
N PHE A 73 9.15 12.49 -6.22
CA PHE A 73 9.98 11.95 -7.28
C PHE A 73 9.25 12.10 -8.62
N ASP A 74 9.87 12.78 -9.56
CA ASP A 74 9.38 13.00 -10.92
C ASP A 74 10.36 12.40 -11.92
N LEU A 75 9.92 11.42 -12.71
CA LEU A 75 10.77 10.71 -13.66
C LEU A 75 11.33 11.65 -14.75
N LYS A 76 10.59 12.70 -15.12
CA LYS A 76 11.06 13.69 -16.10
C LYS A 76 12.20 14.52 -15.50
N ALA A 77 12.04 15.00 -14.26
CA ALA A 77 13.11 15.71 -13.56
C ALA A 77 14.35 14.81 -13.37
N CYS A 78 14.14 13.54 -13.06
CA CYS A 78 15.21 12.54 -12.97
C CYS A 78 15.96 12.40 -14.31
N THR A 79 15.26 12.24 -15.43
CA THR A 79 15.88 12.11 -16.76
C THR A 79 16.57 13.40 -17.22
N ASN A 80 16.16 14.54 -16.74
CA ASN A 80 16.80 15.83 -17.00
C ASN A 80 18.08 16.05 -16.15
N GLY A 81 18.35 15.15 -15.17
CA GLY A 81 19.49 15.28 -14.27
C GLY A 81 19.25 16.16 -13.05
N ASP A 82 18.00 16.60 -12.79
CA ASP A 82 17.67 17.51 -11.68
C ASP A 82 17.93 16.88 -10.30
N TYR A 83 18.09 15.54 -10.23
CA TYR A 83 18.38 14.78 -9.02
C TYR A 83 19.83 14.28 -8.97
N THR A 84 20.71 14.88 -9.74
CA THR A 84 22.14 14.50 -9.80
C THR A 84 22.94 15.35 -8.84
N ASP A 85 23.75 14.73 -7.99
CA ASP A 85 24.69 15.41 -7.12
C ASP A 85 25.92 15.93 -7.88
N LYS A 86 26.84 16.59 -7.14
CA LYS A 86 28.07 17.15 -7.72
C LYS A 86 29.01 16.10 -8.30
N ASP A 87 28.88 14.87 -7.86
CA ASP A 87 29.72 13.73 -8.27
C ASP A 87 29.07 12.93 -9.42
N GLY A 88 27.88 13.36 -9.87
CA GLY A 88 27.14 12.71 -10.95
C GLY A 88 26.26 11.54 -10.50
N ASN A 89 26.09 11.30 -9.19
CA ASN A 89 25.23 10.25 -8.69
C ASN A 89 23.79 10.75 -8.57
N MET A 90 22.87 9.88 -8.91
CA MET A 90 21.44 10.16 -8.69
C MET A 90 21.11 10.07 -7.20
N THR A 91 20.47 11.11 -6.66
CA THR A 91 20.04 11.19 -5.27
C THR A 91 18.54 11.42 -5.18
N MET A 92 17.89 10.79 -4.19
CA MET A 92 16.48 11.10 -3.88
C MET A 92 16.38 12.53 -3.33
N PRO A 93 15.45 13.36 -3.81
CA PRO A 93 15.21 14.70 -3.27
C PRO A 93 15.01 14.68 -1.74
N GLU A 94 15.40 15.76 -1.09
CA GLU A 94 15.18 15.92 0.35
C GLU A 94 13.73 16.30 0.63
N PRO A 95 13.08 15.67 1.64
CA PRO A 95 11.76 16.07 2.07
C PRO A 95 11.72 17.50 2.58
N SER A 96 10.65 18.20 2.28
CA SER A 96 10.41 19.57 2.73
C SER A 96 9.20 19.67 3.65
N VAL A 97 9.15 20.72 4.48
CA VAL A 97 8.00 20.99 5.34
C VAL A 97 6.86 21.57 4.51
N MET A 98 5.69 20.99 4.67
CA MET A 98 4.43 21.49 4.09
C MET A 98 3.62 22.17 5.19
N GLN A 99 3.15 23.39 4.95
CA GLN A 99 2.38 24.17 5.94
C GLN A 99 0.97 23.61 6.17
N SER A 100 0.33 23.13 5.11
CA SER A 100 -1.02 22.56 5.17
C SER A 100 -1.26 21.60 4.02
N LEU A 101 -2.15 20.63 4.21
CA LEU A 101 -2.58 19.74 3.12
C LEU A 101 -3.32 20.54 2.03
N PRO A 102 -3.17 20.14 0.76
CA PRO A 102 -4.06 20.57 -0.32
C PRO A 102 -5.53 20.31 0.03
N LYS A 103 -6.44 21.18 -0.39
CA LYS A 103 -7.86 21.12 -0.02
C LYS A 103 -8.52 19.76 -0.26
N HIS A 104 -8.20 19.10 -1.38
CA HIS A 104 -8.76 17.79 -1.70
C HIS A 104 -8.24 16.68 -0.77
N LEU A 105 -6.98 16.72 -0.36
CA LEU A 105 -6.42 15.78 0.62
C LEU A 105 -6.92 16.08 2.03
N GLN A 106 -7.10 17.36 2.37
CA GLN A 106 -7.70 17.75 3.65
C GLN A 106 -9.15 17.24 3.75
N LYS A 107 -9.89 17.25 2.63
CA LYS A 107 -11.24 16.67 2.59
C LYS A 107 -11.20 15.16 2.88
N ILE A 108 -10.33 14.40 2.20
CA ILE A 108 -10.14 12.96 2.45
C ILE A 108 -9.79 12.72 3.92
N ALA A 109 -8.80 13.46 4.46
CA ALA A 109 -8.40 13.31 5.85
C ALA A 109 -9.55 13.56 6.84
N ASN A 110 -10.39 14.54 6.57
CA ASN A 110 -11.53 14.85 7.44
C ASN A 110 -12.64 13.81 7.34
N ASP A 111 -12.98 13.39 6.13
CA ASP A 111 -14.10 12.48 5.87
C ASP A 111 -13.79 11.04 6.32
N ASP A 112 -12.57 10.57 6.05
CA ASP A 112 -12.18 9.17 6.32
C ASP A 112 -11.48 8.98 7.68
N PHE A 113 -10.78 10.00 8.21
CA PHE A 113 -9.96 9.86 9.41
C PHE A 113 -10.34 10.83 10.55
N GLY A 114 -11.30 11.71 10.36
CA GLY A 114 -11.64 12.75 11.32
C GLY A 114 -10.59 13.85 11.48
N GLY A 115 -9.66 13.96 10.53
CA GLY A 115 -8.57 14.91 10.47
C GLY A 115 -7.22 14.25 10.18
N PHE A 116 -6.18 15.05 9.94
CA PHE A 116 -4.82 14.56 9.67
C PHE A 116 -3.94 14.75 10.91
N THR A 117 -4.13 13.88 11.91
CA THR A 117 -3.30 13.87 13.13
C THR A 117 -1.95 13.20 12.88
N SER A 118 -1.98 12.05 12.20
CA SER A 118 -0.81 11.30 11.69
C SER A 118 -1.25 10.49 10.48
N GLY A 119 -0.28 9.92 9.75
CA GLY A 119 -0.54 9.07 8.60
C GLY A 119 0.21 9.49 7.36
N THR A 120 -0.15 8.90 6.22
CA THR A 120 0.55 9.11 4.96
C THR A 120 -0.41 9.19 3.79
N PHE A 121 -0.11 10.08 2.86
CA PHE A 121 -0.67 10.10 1.50
C PHE A 121 0.44 9.73 0.52
N VAL A 122 0.18 8.74 -0.33
CA VAL A 122 1.00 8.41 -1.50
C VAL A 122 0.17 8.74 -2.74
N ILE A 123 0.68 9.64 -3.56
CA ILE A 123 -0.04 10.18 -4.72
C ILE A 123 0.75 9.82 -5.97
N MET A 124 0.08 9.15 -6.90
CA MET A 124 0.62 8.86 -8.23
C MET A 124 -0.04 9.78 -9.24
N GLU A 125 0.76 10.50 -9.99
CA GLU A 125 0.35 11.44 -11.04
C GLU A 125 1.06 11.12 -12.36
N ASP A 126 0.66 11.78 -13.43
CA ASP A 126 1.15 11.52 -14.80
C ASP A 126 1.07 10.03 -15.13
N LEU A 127 -0.14 9.47 -14.95
CA LEU A 127 -0.39 8.05 -15.04
C LEU A 127 -0.07 7.49 -16.42
N ASN A 128 0.62 6.36 -16.44
CA ASN A 128 0.88 5.62 -17.65
C ASN A 128 -0.40 4.92 -18.12
N ARG A 129 -1.06 5.52 -19.11
CA ARG A 129 -2.34 5.05 -19.63
C ARG A 129 -2.32 3.64 -20.21
N HIS A 130 -1.15 3.14 -20.61
CA HIS A 130 -0.99 1.78 -21.11
C HIS A 130 -0.89 0.75 -19.98
N SER A 131 -0.43 1.16 -18.80
CA SER A 131 -0.30 0.28 -17.62
C SER A 131 -1.61 0.12 -16.84
N LEU A 132 -2.53 1.08 -16.93
CA LEU A 132 -3.83 0.96 -16.28
C LEU A 132 -4.73 -0.04 -17.03
N THR A 133 -4.97 -1.18 -16.41
CA THR A 133 -5.85 -2.24 -16.93
C THR A 133 -7.27 -1.74 -17.17
N ASN A 134 -7.75 -0.85 -16.29
CA ASN A 134 -9.08 -0.25 -16.37
C ASN A 134 -8.98 1.28 -16.30
N ARG A 135 -9.39 1.95 -17.38
CA ARG A 135 -9.42 3.41 -17.48
C ARG A 135 -10.71 4.01 -16.94
N ASN A 136 -11.74 3.20 -16.75
CA ASN A 136 -13.02 3.60 -16.18
C ASN A 136 -12.96 3.45 -14.67
N LEU A 137 -13.31 4.50 -13.94
CA LEU A 137 -13.27 4.52 -12.48
C LEU A 137 -14.09 3.38 -11.84
N SER A 138 -15.30 3.11 -12.36
CA SER A 138 -16.15 2.04 -11.83
C SER A 138 -15.52 0.66 -12.03
N ALA A 139 -14.94 0.40 -13.20
CA ALA A 139 -14.28 -0.87 -13.49
C ALA A 139 -13.00 -1.04 -12.68
N LEU A 140 -12.20 0.03 -12.52
CA LEU A 140 -11.01 0.01 -11.66
C LEU A 140 -11.40 -0.24 -10.20
N ARG A 141 -12.41 0.47 -9.69
CA ARG A 141 -12.90 0.26 -8.32
C ARG A 141 -13.35 -1.17 -8.09
N GLU A 142 -14.16 -1.73 -8.99
CA GLU A 142 -14.63 -3.12 -8.86
C GLU A 142 -13.46 -4.11 -8.88
N HIS A 143 -12.48 -3.88 -9.75
CA HIS A 143 -11.27 -4.68 -9.82
C HIS A 143 -10.48 -4.62 -8.51
N LEU A 144 -10.24 -3.41 -7.97
CA LEU A 144 -9.55 -3.21 -6.71
C LEU A 144 -10.32 -3.83 -5.53
N MET A 145 -11.65 -3.63 -5.46
CA MET A 145 -12.48 -4.22 -4.41
C MET A 145 -12.37 -5.74 -4.37
N ARG A 146 -12.30 -6.39 -5.53
CA ARG A 146 -12.14 -7.85 -5.61
C ARG A 146 -10.75 -8.28 -5.16
N HIS A 147 -9.70 -7.67 -5.74
CA HIS A 147 -8.32 -8.08 -5.42
C HIS A 147 -7.95 -7.80 -3.97
N LEU A 148 -8.23 -6.59 -3.48
CA LEU A 148 -7.94 -6.23 -2.10
C LEU A 148 -8.77 -7.04 -1.10
N GLY A 149 -10.03 -7.35 -1.45
CA GLY A 149 -10.91 -8.19 -0.64
C GLY A 149 -10.35 -9.59 -0.43
N VAL A 150 -9.71 -10.18 -1.46
CA VAL A 150 -9.03 -11.47 -1.34
C VAL A 150 -7.68 -11.32 -0.63
N THR A 151 -6.90 -10.28 -0.95
CA THR A 151 -5.56 -10.11 -0.40
C THR A 151 -5.58 -9.84 1.10
N PHE A 152 -6.51 -8.99 1.54
CA PHE A 152 -6.56 -8.50 2.91
C PHE A 152 -7.66 -9.12 3.77
N TYR A 153 -8.36 -10.17 3.32
CA TYR A 153 -9.53 -10.70 4.02
C TYR A 153 -9.28 -11.03 5.51
N LYS A 154 -8.09 -11.55 5.85
CA LYS A 154 -7.70 -11.86 7.23
C LYS A 154 -7.47 -10.64 8.13
N TYR A 155 -7.26 -9.49 7.52
CA TYR A 155 -6.92 -8.25 8.25
C TYR A 155 -8.11 -7.32 8.41
N LEU A 156 -9.19 -7.52 7.64
CA LEU A 156 -10.35 -6.62 7.62
C LEU A 156 -11.18 -6.63 8.90
N ASP A 157 -10.89 -7.53 9.84
CA ASP A 157 -11.45 -7.48 11.19
C ASP A 157 -10.72 -6.46 12.10
N SER A 158 -9.47 -6.12 11.77
CA SER A 158 -8.62 -5.20 12.55
C SER A 158 -8.35 -3.87 11.85
N ILE A 159 -8.46 -3.82 10.51
CA ILE A 159 -8.26 -2.61 9.72
C ILE A 159 -9.48 -2.36 8.82
N GLU A 160 -9.77 -1.08 8.58
CA GLU A 160 -10.75 -0.67 7.59
C GLU A 160 -10.06 -0.20 6.33
N ILE A 161 -10.50 -0.72 5.17
CA ILE A 161 -10.03 -0.28 3.86
C ILE A 161 -11.23 0.23 3.08
N ASN A 162 -11.13 1.44 2.56
CA ASN A 162 -12.11 2.05 1.67
C ASN A 162 -11.53 2.22 0.27
N VAL A 163 -12.29 1.91 -0.75
CA VAL A 163 -11.94 2.13 -2.16
C VAL A 163 -12.98 3.06 -2.78
N CYS A 164 -12.59 4.30 -3.08
CA CYS A 164 -13.50 5.32 -3.60
C CYS A 164 -14.79 5.42 -2.76
N GLU A 165 -14.64 5.68 -1.47
CA GLU A 165 -15.73 5.84 -0.47
C GLU A 165 -16.56 4.56 -0.21
N GLN A 166 -16.16 3.40 -0.76
CA GLN A 166 -16.81 2.12 -0.49
C GLN A 166 -15.95 1.26 0.43
N LYS A 167 -16.55 0.84 1.53
CA LYS A 167 -15.89 -0.08 2.48
C LYS A 167 -15.63 -1.43 1.84
N LEU A 168 -14.39 -1.89 1.93
CA LEU A 168 -13.97 -3.20 1.48
C LEU A 168 -14.60 -4.29 2.35
N ARG A 169 -15.06 -5.36 1.71
CA ARG A 169 -15.56 -6.56 2.39
C ARG A 169 -14.59 -7.71 2.14
N PRO A 170 -14.38 -8.58 3.14
CA PRO A 170 -13.53 -9.74 2.97
C PRO A 170 -14.10 -10.67 1.88
N ILE A 171 -13.23 -11.19 1.04
CA ILE A 171 -13.51 -12.25 0.08
C ILE A 171 -12.58 -13.40 0.45
N ASP A 172 -13.05 -14.24 1.35
CA ASP A 172 -12.31 -15.40 1.78
C ASP A 172 -12.40 -16.50 0.71
N PRO A 173 -11.28 -16.91 0.11
CA PRO A 173 -11.28 -17.97 -0.89
C PRO A 173 -11.66 -19.33 -0.34
N THR A 174 -11.62 -19.51 0.98
CA THR A 174 -12.03 -20.75 1.66
C THR A 174 -13.51 -20.73 2.07
N PHE A 175 -14.19 -19.57 1.96
CA PHE A 175 -15.59 -19.36 2.34
C PHE A 175 -15.90 -19.63 3.82
N THR A 176 -14.88 -19.60 4.70
CA THR A 176 -15.03 -19.87 6.13
C THR A 176 -15.27 -18.62 6.98
N THR A 177 -14.97 -17.43 6.44
CA THR A 177 -15.15 -16.16 7.14
C THR A 177 -16.62 -15.74 7.16
N VAL A 178 -17.22 -15.67 8.36
CA VAL A 178 -18.67 -15.37 8.58
C VAL A 178 -19.11 -14.06 7.93
N THR A 179 -18.27 -13.02 7.98
CA THR A 179 -18.54 -11.70 7.40
C THR A 179 -18.16 -11.62 5.92
N GLY A 180 -17.57 -12.69 5.38
CA GLY A 180 -17.05 -12.76 4.03
C GLY A 180 -18.14 -12.87 2.97
N ARG A 181 -17.84 -12.29 1.81
CA ARG A 181 -18.67 -12.47 0.63
C ARG A 181 -18.62 -13.95 0.20
N GLY A 182 -19.78 -14.59 0.16
CA GLY A 182 -19.86 -15.99 -0.27
C GLY A 182 -19.96 -17.01 0.88
N TYR A 183 -19.88 -16.57 2.15
CA TYR A 183 -19.97 -17.46 3.32
C TYR A 183 -21.25 -18.29 3.34
N ASP A 184 -22.38 -17.73 2.95
CA ASP A 184 -23.69 -18.39 3.00
C ASP A 184 -24.45 -18.22 1.67
N VAL A 185 -23.80 -18.60 0.58
CA VAL A 185 -24.41 -18.55 -0.76
C VAL A 185 -25.15 -19.88 -1.00
N GLY A 186 -26.46 -19.82 -1.13
CA GLY A 186 -27.29 -20.98 -1.42
C GLY A 186 -27.48 -21.94 -0.25
N GLY A 187 -27.25 -21.51 0.99
CA GLY A 187 -27.40 -22.32 2.20
C GLY A 187 -26.30 -23.35 2.44
N LEU A 188 -25.24 -23.35 1.63
CA LEU A 188 -24.08 -24.17 1.80
C LEU A 188 -23.00 -23.41 2.57
N LYS A 189 -22.50 -24.00 3.66
CA LYS A 189 -21.40 -23.48 4.45
C LYS A 189 -20.16 -24.32 4.21
N ALA A 190 -19.00 -23.67 4.09
CA ALA A 190 -17.74 -24.38 4.10
C ALA A 190 -17.45 -24.89 5.51
N GLU A 191 -16.98 -26.12 5.60
CA GLU A 191 -16.50 -26.70 6.84
C GLU A 191 -14.98 -26.71 6.84
N THR A 192 -14.38 -26.34 7.97
CA THR A 192 -12.94 -26.46 8.17
C THR A 192 -12.62 -27.85 8.69
N PHE A 193 -11.59 -28.49 8.14
CA PHE A 193 -11.05 -29.72 8.72
C PHE A 193 -10.14 -29.36 9.92
N ASP A 194 -9.97 -30.35 10.80
CA ASP A 194 -9.03 -30.23 11.89
C ASP A 194 -7.61 -29.97 11.35
N GLN A 195 -6.91 -29.12 12.03
CA GLN A 195 -5.55 -28.76 11.69
C GLN A 195 -4.63 -29.97 11.71
N GLN A 196 -3.96 -30.24 10.60
CA GLN A 196 -2.97 -31.31 10.51
C GLN A 196 -1.56 -30.71 10.52
N VAL A 197 -0.70 -31.28 11.38
CA VAL A 197 0.69 -30.89 11.51
C VAL A 197 1.57 -32.02 10.97
N PHE A 198 2.38 -31.68 9.97
CA PHE A 198 3.35 -32.58 9.39
C PHE A 198 4.75 -32.17 9.81
N GLU A 199 5.51 -33.07 10.45
CA GLU A 199 6.92 -32.86 10.73
C GLU A 199 7.72 -33.06 9.42
N MET A 200 8.49 -32.05 9.06
CA MET A 200 9.41 -32.12 7.94
C MET A 200 10.86 -32.07 8.44
N ILE A 201 11.71 -32.88 7.82
CA ILE A 201 13.14 -32.92 8.12
C ILE A 201 13.89 -32.48 6.87
N ASP A 202 14.72 -31.46 7.01
CA ASP A 202 15.67 -31.07 5.97
C ASP A 202 16.75 -32.16 5.88
N GLU A 203 16.79 -32.88 4.78
CA GLU A 203 17.71 -34.00 4.57
C GLU A 203 19.19 -33.58 4.55
N VAL A 204 19.49 -32.32 4.26
CA VAL A 204 20.86 -31.81 4.18
C VAL A 204 21.37 -31.32 5.53
N THR A 205 20.53 -30.61 6.29
CA THR A 205 20.92 -29.99 7.56
C THR A 205 20.46 -30.77 8.78
N GLY A 206 19.56 -31.75 8.63
CA GLY A 206 18.93 -32.48 9.71
C GLY A 206 17.96 -31.64 10.57
N LYS A 207 17.71 -30.40 10.20
CA LYS A 207 16.77 -29.53 10.93
C LYS A 207 15.35 -29.99 10.75
N LYS A 208 14.60 -29.96 11.86
CA LYS A 208 13.19 -30.30 11.89
C LYS A 208 12.34 -29.03 11.85
N GLY A 209 11.27 -29.06 11.08
CA GLY A 209 10.26 -28.03 11.00
C GLY A 209 8.87 -28.64 10.89
N ASN A 210 7.84 -27.87 11.23
CA ASN A 210 6.45 -28.31 11.12
C ASN A 210 5.76 -27.54 10.00
N VAL A 211 5.05 -28.25 9.14
CA VAL A 211 4.08 -27.70 8.20
C VAL A 211 2.69 -27.96 8.72
N THR A 212 1.95 -26.90 8.93
CA THR A 212 0.57 -26.96 9.38
C THR A 212 -0.37 -26.72 8.20
N VAL A 213 -1.27 -27.64 7.99
CA VAL A 213 -2.34 -27.54 6.97
C VAL A 213 -3.67 -27.38 7.70
N THR A 214 -4.38 -26.30 7.36
CA THR A 214 -5.72 -25.95 7.88
C THR A 214 -6.71 -25.88 6.75
#